data_61a25aa6c271f8a1d1818e77ad415514
#
_entry.id   61a25aa6c271f8a1d1818e77ad415514
#
_cell.length_a   1.000
_cell.length_b   1.000
_cell.length_c   1.000
_cell.angle_alpha   90.00
_cell.angle_beta   90.00
_cell.angle_gamma   90.00
#
_symmetry.space_group_name_H-M   'P 1'
#
loop_
_entity.id
_entity.type
_entity.pdbx_description
1 polymer ?
#
loop_
_entity_poly.entity_id
_entity_poly.type
_entity_poly.pdbx_seq_one_letter_code
_entity_poly.pdbx_strand_id
1 'polypeptide(L)' 'GEPILYDAGLGFGWNDPRGWRVYFGTSANDVELKMRVYESMVESLTQRGIRPALINVTYPTAPYYRMSQ' A
#
# COMPACT_ATOMS: atom_id res chain seq x y z
N GLY A 1 -18.46 4.13 1.25
CA GLY A 1 -17.01 4.14 1.38
C GLY A 1 -16.34 3.65 0.12
N GLU A 2 -15.06 3.75 0.09
CA GLU A 2 -14.28 3.27 -1.04
C GLU A 2 -14.44 1.77 -1.18
N PRO A 3 -14.59 1.27 -2.40
CA PRO A 3 -14.62 -0.17 -2.59
C PRO A 3 -13.26 -0.78 -2.23
N ILE A 4 -13.33 -1.96 -1.62
CA ILE A 4 -12.12 -2.71 -1.31
C ILE A 4 -11.69 -3.42 -2.57
N LEU A 5 -10.41 -3.29 -2.92
CA LEU A 5 -9.83 -3.99 -4.05
C LEU A 5 -9.44 -5.40 -3.63
N TYR A 6 -9.46 -6.32 -4.57
CA TYR A 6 -8.95 -7.65 -4.34
C TYR A 6 -8.17 -8.11 -5.55
N ASP A 7 -6.96 -8.60 -5.31
CA ASP A 7 -6.11 -9.16 -6.35
C ASP A 7 -5.69 -10.55 -5.91
N ALA A 8 -5.80 -11.54 -6.80
CA ALA A 8 -5.52 -12.93 -6.46
C ALA A 8 -4.07 -13.13 -5.98
N GLY A 9 -3.14 -12.32 -6.47
CA GLY A 9 -1.74 -12.42 -6.08
C GLY A 9 -1.35 -11.51 -4.93
N LEU A 10 -2.06 -10.40 -4.74
CA LEU A 10 -1.67 -9.35 -3.78
C LEU A 10 -2.61 -9.25 -2.58
N GLY A 11 -3.81 -9.83 -2.66
CA GLY A 11 -4.77 -9.80 -1.57
C GLY A 11 -5.64 -8.57 -1.60
N PHE A 12 -6.09 -8.13 -0.43
CA PHE A 12 -7.00 -7.00 -0.30
C PHE A 12 -6.25 -5.67 -0.31
N GLY A 13 -6.94 -4.64 -0.77
CA GLY A 13 -6.37 -3.32 -0.81
C GLY A 13 -7.43 -2.25 -1.04
N TRP A 14 -6.97 -1.04 -1.33
CA TRP A 14 -7.88 0.08 -1.63
C TRP A 14 -7.17 1.07 -2.56
N ASN A 15 -7.96 1.98 -3.13
CA ASN A 15 -7.44 3.09 -3.91
C ASN A 15 -7.20 4.28 -2.97
N ASP A 16 -5.96 4.77 -2.94
CA ASP A 16 -5.65 5.98 -2.19
C ASP A 16 -6.13 7.19 -3.03
N PRO A 17 -6.76 8.18 -2.39
CA PRO A 17 -7.22 9.37 -3.11
C PRO A 17 -6.12 10.11 -3.86
N ARG A 18 -4.86 9.91 -3.48
CA ARG A 18 -3.71 10.55 -4.14
C ARG A 18 -3.34 9.88 -5.47
N GLY A 19 -3.95 8.75 -5.79
CA GLY A 19 -3.84 8.17 -7.14
C GLY A 19 -3.15 6.83 -7.26
N TRP A 20 -2.78 6.20 -6.16
CA TRP A 20 -2.16 4.87 -6.23
C TRP A 20 -3.00 3.83 -5.51
N ARG A 21 -2.69 2.56 -5.76
CA ARG A 21 -3.34 1.45 -5.09
C ARG A 21 -2.48 0.98 -3.93
N VAL A 22 -3.14 0.48 -2.88
CA VAL A 22 -2.46 -0.05 -1.70
C VAL A 22 -2.95 -1.47 -1.47
N TYR A 23 -2.04 -2.39 -1.22
CA TYR A 23 -2.38 -3.77 -0.90
C TYR A 23 -1.79 -4.16 0.44
N PHE A 24 -2.55 -4.93 1.23
CA PHE A 24 -2.11 -5.36 2.54
C PHE A 24 -2.26 -6.88 2.74
N GLY A 25 -2.45 -7.64 1.67
CA GLY A 25 -2.51 -9.09 1.72
C GLY A 25 -3.87 -9.63 2.12
N THR A 26 -3.91 -10.91 2.47
CA THR A 26 -5.15 -11.60 2.83
C THR A 26 -5.34 -11.76 4.31
N SER A 27 -4.34 -11.45 5.13
CA SER A 27 -4.39 -11.59 6.58
C SER A 27 -4.83 -10.29 7.25
N ALA A 28 -5.69 -10.40 8.25
CA ALA A 28 -6.07 -9.27 9.08
C ALA A 28 -5.08 -9.05 10.23
N ASN A 29 -4.04 -9.87 10.34
CA ASN A 29 -3.03 -9.72 11.38
C ASN A 29 -2.16 -8.50 11.07
N ASP A 30 -1.70 -7.84 12.13
CA ASP A 30 -0.76 -6.72 12.04
C ASP A 30 -1.28 -5.54 11.20
N VAL A 31 -2.60 -5.37 11.12
CA VAL A 31 -3.18 -4.26 10.35
C VAL A 31 -2.65 -2.92 10.85
N GLU A 32 -2.58 -2.74 12.16
CA GLU A 32 -2.10 -1.50 12.73
C GLU A 32 -0.65 -1.23 12.34
N LEU A 33 0.19 -2.26 12.42
CA LEU A 33 1.59 -2.13 12.01
C LEU A 33 1.69 -1.84 10.51
N LYS A 34 0.89 -2.53 9.69
CA LYS A 34 0.87 -2.30 8.25
C LYS A 34 0.48 -0.86 7.92
N MET A 35 -0.48 -0.30 8.65
CA MET A 35 -0.89 1.08 8.43
C MET A 35 0.21 2.07 8.78
N ARG A 36 0.96 1.81 9.86
CA ARG A 36 2.10 2.66 10.21
C ARG A 36 3.19 2.60 9.16
N VAL A 37 3.47 1.41 8.66
CA VAL A 37 4.45 1.21 7.59
C VAL A 37 4.00 1.95 6.33
N TYR A 38 2.73 1.83 6.00
CA TYR A 38 2.17 2.52 4.84
C TYR A 38 2.34 4.04 4.97
N GLU A 39 1.98 4.60 6.11
CA GLU A 39 2.09 6.04 6.32
C GLU A 39 3.55 6.51 6.23
N SER A 40 4.46 5.73 6.77
CA SER A 40 5.88 6.03 6.69
C SER A 40 6.38 6.01 5.25
N MET A 41 5.95 5.03 4.46
CA MET A 41 6.30 4.97 3.04
C MET A 41 5.74 6.17 2.28
N VAL A 42 4.50 6.52 2.52
CA VAL A 42 3.88 7.67 1.84
C VAL A 42 4.67 8.94 2.15
N GLU A 43 5.03 9.15 3.40
CA GLU A 43 5.81 10.32 3.77
C GLU A 43 7.15 10.35 3.07
N SER A 44 7.86 9.24 3.07
CA SER A 44 9.17 9.14 2.42
C SER A 44 9.07 9.38 0.91
N LEU A 45 8.10 8.75 0.26
CA LEU A 45 7.93 8.91 -1.19
C LEU A 45 7.54 10.34 -1.54
N THR A 46 6.65 10.94 -0.75
CA THR A 46 6.23 12.30 -0.96
C THR A 46 7.41 13.28 -0.85
N GLN A 47 8.25 13.09 0.15
CA GLN A 47 9.42 13.95 0.34
C GLN A 47 10.41 13.82 -0.81
N ARG A 48 10.47 12.67 -1.44
CA ARG A 48 11.36 12.43 -2.59
C ARG A 48 10.71 12.75 -3.92
N GLY A 49 9.45 13.21 -3.90
CA GLY A 49 8.75 13.53 -5.14
C GLY A 49 8.35 12.33 -5.97
N ILE A 50 8.24 11.16 -5.36
CA ILE A 50 7.91 9.91 -6.05
C ILE A 50 6.41 9.64 -5.91
N ARG A 51 5.76 9.38 -7.04
CA ARG A 51 4.35 9.00 -7.08
C ARG A 51 4.24 7.58 -7.62
N PRO A 52 4.07 6.59 -6.74
CA PRO A 52 3.99 5.21 -7.19
C PRO A 52 2.64 4.90 -7.83
N ALA A 53 2.58 3.80 -8.55
CA ALA A 53 1.32 3.24 -9.02
C ALA A 53 0.69 2.34 -7.96
N LEU A 54 1.53 1.74 -7.10
CA LEU A 54 1.11 0.74 -6.13
C LEU A 54 2.08 0.74 -4.95
N ILE A 55 1.52 0.58 -3.74
CA ILE A 55 2.29 0.32 -2.53
C ILE A 55 1.77 -0.98 -1.93
N ASN A 56 2.69 -1.86 -1.53
CA ASN A 56 2.32 -3.14 -0.93
C ASN A 56 2.95 -3.26 0.46
N VAL A 57 2.11 -3.44 1.47
CA VAL A 57 2.53 -3.60 2.86
C VAL A 57 2.11 -4.95 3.43
N THR A 58 1.91 -5.95 2.56
CA THR A 58 1.57 -7.30 3.00
C THR A 58 2.55 -7.81 4.04
N TYR A 59 3.83 -7.53 3.83
CA TYR A 59 4.89 -7.88 4.79
C TYR A 59 5.44 -6.60 5.37
N PRO A 60 5.04 -6.23 6.60
CA PRO A 60 5.46 -4.94 7.18
C PRO A 60 6.97 -4.77 7.31
N THR A 61 7.72 -5.88 7.39
CA THR A 61 9.17 -5.83 7.48
C THR A 61 9.85 -5.70 6.11
N ALA A 62 9.09 -5.85 5.03
CA ALA A 62 9.62 -5.78 3.66
C ALA A 62 8.59 -5.14 2.72
N PRO A 63 8.14 -3.93 3.01
CA PRO A 63 7.20 -3.24 2.13
C PRO A 63 7.87 -2.83 0.84
N TYR A 64 7.07 -2.67 -0.23
CA TYR A 64 7.64 -2.20 -1.49
C TYR A 64 6.61 -1.35 -2.22
N TYR A 65 7.10 -0.63 -3.22
CA TYR A 65 6.24 0.12 -4.13
C TYR A 65 6.66 -0.16 -5.56
N ARG A 66 5.74 0.09 -6.49
CA ARG A 66 6.01 -0.03 -7.91
C ARG A 66 5.61 1.25 -8.61
N MET A 67 6.39 1.60 -9.62
CA MET A 67 6.08 2.75 -10.45
C MET A 67 5.18 2.33 -11.59
N SER A 68 4.43 3.30 -12.12
CA SER A 68 3.66 3.09 -13.33
C SER A 68 4.60 2.83 -14.51
N GLN A 69 4.15 1.95 -15.39
CA GLN A 69 4.86 1.69 -16.65
C GLN A 69 4.83 2.90 -17.54
#